data_ad7439472b546bb45b70662a807cf35f
#
_entry.id   ad7439472b546bb45b70662a807cf35f
#
_cell.length_a   1.000
_cell.length_b   1.000
_cell.length_c   1.000
_cell.angle_alpha   90.00
_cell.angle_beta   90.00
_cell.angle_gamma   90.00
#
_symmetry.space_group_name_H-M   'P 1'
#
loop_
_entity.id
_entity.type
_entity.pdbx_description
1 polymer ?
#
loop_
_entity_poly.entity_id
_entity_poly.type
_entity_poly.pdbx_seq_one_letter_code
_entity_poly.pdbx_strand_id
1 'polypeptide(L)'
;MIKKIAREDNFLSLTGNLVIAILGIGGFALLARSLSLDVFGEWVLFITGGSFVEMFRFGITNTGLIRFLSGADEDSRIKLIGSNALIGLGATVLVAIILVFYYSFFNDAISNSGYNLFFKWYPLLAFLNLPWNNALVVLQADQKYDKILIIKSINSGLFFLVVLVHFFFIEMELNELVIALLIINTITSLVSITLGWDGTKYITQASSDTNKTLLNFGKYTTFTLIGTNLLRSADTLIIS
;
A
#
# COMPACT_ATOMS: atom_id res chain seq x y z
N MET A 1 -25.54 23.52 7.58
CA MET A 1 -24.53 22.85 8.40
C MET A 1 -23.91 21.67 7.65
N ILE A 2 -24.64 20.68 7.17
CA ILE A 2 -24.15 19.50 6.41
C ILE A 2 -23.32 19.89 5.16
N LYS A 3 -23.76 20.86 4.35
CA LYS A 3 -23.01 21.35 3.18
C LYS A 3 -21.66 22.01 3.51
N LYS A 4 -21.52 22.58 4.71
CA LYS A 4 -20.26 23.21 5.16
C LYS A 4 -19.26 22.12 5.56
N ILE A 5 -19.70 21.11 6.32
CA ILE A 5 -18.88 19.96 6.73
C ILE A 5 -18.38 19.18 5.50
N ALA A 6 -19.28 18.81 4.58
CA ALA A 6 -18.90 18.12 3.35
C ALA A 6 -17.92 18.93 2.47
N ARG A 7 -17.98 20.26 2.51
CA ARG A 7 -17.04 21.13 1.79
C ARG A 7 -15.68 21.19 2.46
N GLU A 8 -15.63 21.15 3.80
CA GLU A 8 -14.40 21.10 4.58
C GLU A 8 -13.69 19.74 4.40
N ASP A 9 -14.41 18.62 4.43
CA ASP A 9 -13.87 17.26 4.22
C ASP A 9 -13.31 17.09 2.80
N ASN A 10 -14.03 17.57 1.78
CA ASN A 10 -13.56 17.52 0.40
C ASN A 10 -12.31 18.39 0.19
N PHE A 11 -12.25 19.56 0.83
CA PHE A 11 -11.09 20.44 0.77
C PHE A 11 -9.89 19.82 1.47
N LEU A 12 -10.09 19.21 2.64
CA LEU A 12 -9.05 18.51 3.39
C LEU A 12 -8.49 17.32 2.59
N SER A 13 -9.37 16.54 1.98
CA SER A 13 -8.99 15.42 1.12
C SER A 13 -8.19 15.87 -0.11
N LEU A 14 -8.63 16.93 -0.79
CA LEU A 14 -7.96 17.45 -1.98
C LEU A 14 -6.58 18.01 -1.64
N THR A 15 -6.50 18.86 -0.62
CA THR A 15 -5.25 19.49 -0.17
C THR A 15 -4.28 18.44 0.34
N GLY A 16 -4.76 17.46 1.12
CA GLY A 16 -3.94 16.36 1.61
C GLY A 16 -3.36 15.51 0.48
N ASN A 17 -4.17 15.14 -0.50
CA ASN A 17 -3.68 14.38 -1.65
C ASN A 17 -2.67 15.18 -2.48
N LEU A 18 -2.85 16.51 -2.62
CA LEU A 18 -1.89 17.38 -3.31
C LEU A 18 -0.54 17.42 -2.57
N VAL A 19 -0.55 17.60 -1.25
CA VAL A 19 0.68 17.57 -0.43
C VAL A 19 1.41 16.24 -0.58
N ILE A 20 0.70 15.12 -0.48
CA ILE A 20 1.28 13.79 -0.63
C ILE A 20 1.85 13.58 -2.04
N ALA A 21 1.17 14.08 -3.07
CA ALA A 21 1.67 14.02 -4.45
C ALA A 21 2.96 14.85 -4.62
N ILE A 22 3.02 16.04 -4.03
CA ILE A 22 4.23 16.89 -4.04
C ILE A 22 5.38 16.18 -3.33
N LEU A 23 5.15 15.60 -2.16
CA LEU A 23 6.17 14.83 -1.43
C LEU A 23 6.65 13.61 -2.23
N GLY A 24 5.73 12.89 -2.89
CA GLY A 24 6.06 11.73 -3.72
C GLY A 24 6.88 12.11 -4.95
N ILE A 25 6.42 13.11 -5.72
CA ILE A 25 7.13 13.59 -6.93
C ILE A 25 8.48 14.21 -6.54
N GLY A 26 8.51 15.02 -5.46
CA GLY A 26 9.73 15.63 -4.95
C GLY A 26 10.76 14.57 -4.51
N GLY A 27 10.34 13.58 -3.73
CA GLY A 27 11.20 12.49 -3.30
C GLY A 27 11.74 11.67 -4.47
N PHE A 28 10.87 11.34 -5.44
CA PHE A 28 11.28 10.64 -6.67
C PHE A 28 12.31 11.44 -7.47
N ALA A 29 12.10 12.75 -7.65
CA ALA A 29 13.01 13.63 -8.39
C ALA A 29 14.37 13.79 -7.69
N LEU A 30 14.39 13.82 -6.35
CA LEU A 30 15.63 13.87 -5.58
C LEU A 30 16.42 12.56 -5.69
N LEU A 31 15.76 11.40 -5.56
CA LEU A 31 16.39 10.10 -5.74
C LEU A 31 16.94 9.92 -7.15
N ALA A 32 16.20 10.36 -8.19
CA ALA A 32 16.65 10.31 -9.57
C ALA A 32 17.90 11.16 -9.83
N ARG A 33 18.18 12.15 -8.98
CA ARG A 33 19.35 13.03 -9.09
C ARG A 33 20.53 12.57 -8.22
N SER A 34 20.26 11.84 -7.15
CA SER A 34 21.29 11.41 -6.18
C SER A 34 21.83 10.01 -6.46
N LEU A 35 21.03 9.16 -7.08
CA LEU A 35 21.42 7.78 -7.37
C LEU A 35 21.98 7.67 -8.82
N SER A 36 22.88 6.73 -9.05
CA SER A 36 23.27 6.36 -10.43
C SER A 36 22.08 5.76 -11.19
N LEU A 37 22.12 5.79 -12.51
CA LEU A 37 21.02 5.32 -13.36
C LEU A 37 20.62 3.88 -13.06
N ASP A 38 21.59 2.99 -12.86
CA ASP A 38 21.34 1.58 -12.58
C ASP A 38 20.69 1.38 -11.21
N VAL A 39 21.22 2.04 -10.17
CA VAL A 39 20.70 1.99 -8.79
C VAL A 39 19.30 2.58 -8.71
N PHE A 40 19.06 3.70 -9.42
CA PHE A 40 17.73 4.29 -9.51
C PHE A 40 16.76 3.37 -10.26
N GLY A 41 17.22 2.67 -11.29
CA GLY A 41 16.45 1.65 -12.00
C GLY A 41 15.99 0.52 -11.08
N GLU A 42 16.87 -0.02 -10.23
CA GLU A 42 16.52 -1.03 -9.23
C GLU A 42 15.48 -0.51 -8.22
N TRP A 43 15.63 0.74 -7.77
CA TRP A 43 14.63 1.39 -6.90
C TRP A 43 13.26 1.48 -7.58
N VAL A 44 13.22 1.92 -8.84
CA VAL A 44 11.96 2.01 -9.61
C VAL A 44 11.32 0.66 -9.78
N LEU A 45 12.10 -0.40 -10.09
CA LEU A 45 11.60 -1.77 -10.20
C LEU A 45 11.06 -2.29 -8.85
N PHE A 46 11.73 -1.97 -7.74
CA PHE A 46 11.26 -2.32 -6.39
C PHE A 46 9.89 -1.69 -6.08
N ILE A 47 9.75 -0.39 -6.29
CA ILE A 47 8.49 0.34 -6.01
C ILE A 47 7.37 -0.09 -6.96
N THR A 48 7.68 -0.21 -8.25
CA THR A 48 6.69 -0.60 -9.28
C THR A 48 6.23 -2.04 -9.08
N GLY A 49 7.16 -2.96 -8.86
CA GLY A 49 6.85 -4.36 -8.55
C GLY A 49 6.00 -4.48 -7.29
N GLY A 50 6.37 -3.73 -6.23
CA GLY A 50 5.59 -3.63 -5.00
C GLY A 50 4.16 -3.14 -5.26
N SER A 51 4.01 -2.05 -5.97
CA SER A 51 2.69 -1.47 -6.30
C SER A 51 1.82 -2.45 -7.11
N PHE A 52 2.43 -3.21 -8.01
CA PHE A 52 1.73 -4.22 -8.78
C PHE A 52 1.19 -5.35 -7.89
N VAL A 53 2.02 -5.85 -6.97
CA VAL A 53 1.60 -6.88 -6.01
C VAL A 53 0.54 -6.36 -5.05
N GLU A 54 0.65 -5.13 -4.58
CA GLU A 54 -0.37 -4.50 -3.69
C GLU A 54 -1.73 -4.37 -4.38
N MET A 55 -1.76 -4.08 -5.67
CA MET A 55 -3.00 -4.06 -6.44
C MET A 55 -3.74 -5.41 -6.37
N PHE A 56 -3.02 -6.53 -6.43
CA PHE A 56 -3.62 -7.85 -6.25
C PHE A 56 -4.00 -8.11 -4.79
N ARG A 57 -3.12 -7.82 -3.84
CA ARG A 57 -3.35 -8.09 -2.40
C ARG A 57 -4.58 -7.37 -1.86
N PHE A 58 -4.74 -6.11 -2.21
CA PHE A 58 -5.77 -5.22 -1.67
C PHE A 58 -6.94 -5.00 -2.62
N GLY A 59 -6.75 -5.17 -3.92
CA GLY A 59 -7.82 -5.02 -4.93
C GLY A 59 -8.98 -5.99 -4.71
N ILE A 60 -8.67 -7.18 -4.18
CA ILE A 60 -9.67 -8.24 -3.96
C ILE A 60 -10.70 -7.84 -2.90
N THR A 61 -10.33 -7.09 -1.86
CA THR A 61 -11.26 -6.85 -0.74
C THR A 61 -11.59 -5.38 -0.51
N ASN A 62 -10.70 -4.47 -0.82
CA ASN A 62 -10.82 -3.06 -0.45
C ASN A 62 -12.10 -2.41 -1.00
N THR A 63 -12.35 -2.56 -2.29
CA THR A 63 -13.55 -1.98 -2.92
C THR A 63 -14.83 -2.61 -2.36
N GLY A 64 -14.81 -3.92 -2.12
CA GLY A 64 -15.90 -4.64 -1.50
C GLY A 64 -16.15 -4.18 -0.06
N LEU A 65 -15.09 -4.03 0.72
CA LEU A 65 -15.19 -3.57 2.11
C LEU A 65 -15.82 -2.19 2.19
N ILE A 66 -15.34 -1.22 1.41
CA ILE A 66 -15.89 0.14 1.38
C ILE A 66 -17.40 0.10 1.06
N ARG A 67 -17.77 -0.68 0.05
CA ARG A 67 -19.17 -0.81 -0.38
C ARG A 67 -20.05 -1.42 0.70
N PHE A 68 -19.62 -2.54 1.29
CA PHE A 68 -20.46 -3.29 2.22
C PHE A 68 -20.48 -2.71 3.65
N LEU A 69 -19.45 -1.96 4.06
CA LEU A 69 -19.46 -1.24 5.33
C LEU A 69 -20.47 -0.09 5.35
N SER A 70 -20.75 0.50 4.18
CA SER A 70 -21.73 1.58 4.09
C SER A 70 -23.12 1.04 4.38
N GLY A 71 -23.68 1.41 5.54
CA GLY A 71 -25.01 0.97 5.99
C GLY A 71 -25.07 -0.37 6.71
N ALA A 72 -23.93 -1.01 7.01
CA ALA A 72 -23.86 -2.22 7.81
C ALA A 72 -24.18 -1.91 9.29
N ASP A 73 -24.90 -2.82 9.95
CA ASP A 73 -25.04 -2.82 11.40
C ASP A 73 -23.71 -3.17 12.08
N GLU A 74 -23.60 -2.97 13.40
CA GLU A 74 -22.33 -3.13 14.12
C GLU A 74 -21.80 -4.57 14.07
N ASP A 75 -22.64 -5.58 14.13
CA ASP A 75 -22.23 -6.99 14.07
C ASP A 75 -21.69 -7.36 12.66
N SER A 76 -22.41 -6.97 11.64
CA SER A 76 -21.98 -7.14 10.23
C SER A 76 -20.70 -6.36 9.94
N ARG A 77 -20.57 -5.14 10.48
CA ARG A 77 -19.39 -4.30 10.35
C ARG A 77 -18.14 -4.98 10.90
N ILE A 78 -18.22 -5.51 12.10
CA ILE A 78 -17.11 -6.21 12.77
C ILE A 78 -16.66 -7.42 11.95
N LYS A 79 -17.62 -8.22 11.46
CA LYS A 79 -17.36 -9.39 10.61
C LYS A 79 -16.70 -9.00 9.28
N LEU A 80 -17.16 -7.92 8.66
CA LEU A 80 -16.58 -7.40 7.38
C LEU A 80 -15.13 -6.95 7.57
N ILE A 81 -14.85 -6.16 8.61
CA ILE A 81 -13.49 -5.68 8.91
C ILE A 81 -12.58 -6.86 9.26
N GLY A 82 -13.02 -7.79 10.10
CA GLY A 82 -12.27 -8.99 10.44
C GLY A 82 -11.98 -9.88 9.24
N SER A 83 -12.97 -10.07 8.36
CA SER A 83 -12.81 -10.83 7.10
C SER A 83 -11.83 -10.17 6.15
N ASN A 84 -11.87 -8.84 6.00
CA ASN A 84 -10.90 -8.10 5.19
C ASN A 84 -9.47 -8.28 5.73
N ALA A 85 -9.28 -8.14 7.05
CA ALA A 85 -7.97 -8.33 7.67
C ALA A 85 -7.45 -9.77 7.49
N LEU A 86 -8.32 -10.77 7.64
CA LEU A 86 -7.97 -12.18 7.46
C LEU A 86 -7.58 -12.50 6.00
N ILE A 87 -8.38 -12.03 5.03
CA ILE A 87 -8.09 -12.24 3.61
C ILE A 87 -6.81 -11.50 3.21
N GLY A 88 -6.63 -10.25 3.68
CA GLY A 88 -5.42 -9.47 3.46
C GLY A 88 -4.17 -10.15 4.01
N LEU A 89 -4.26 -10.74 5.22
CA LEU A 89 -3.17 -11.53 5.80
C LEU A 89 -2.89 -12.79 4.98
N GLY A 90 -3.93 -13.54 4.59
CA GLY A 90 -3.77 -14.72 3.74
C GLY A 90 -3.12 -14.41 2.40
N ALA A 91 -3.54 -13.33 1.73
CA ALA A 91 -2.94 -12.86 0.49
C ALA A 91 -1.47 -12.44 0.70
N THR A 92 -1.16 -11.80 1.82
CA THR A 92 0.22 -11.42 2.17
C THR A 92 1.12 -12.62 2.37
N VAL A 93 0.65 -13.61 3.13
CA VAL A 93 1.39 -14.88 3.34
C VAL A 93 1.63 -15.60 2.02
N LEU A 94 0.59 -15.71 1.18
CA LEU A 94 0.71 -16.37 -0.12
C LEU A 94 1.74 -15.68 -1.01
N VAL A 95 1.68 -14.35 -1.12
CA VAL A 95 2.65 -13.56 -1.89
C VAL A 95 4.05 -13.72 -1.34
N ALA A 96 4.23 -13.64 -0.02
CA ALA A 96 5.54 -13.79 0.61
C ALA A 96 6.14 -15.19 0.33
N ILE A 97 5.34 -16.25 0.43
CA ILE A 97 5.77 -17.61 0.11
C ILE A 97 6.21 -17.71 -1.36
N ILE A 98 5.41 -17.19 -2.29
CA ILE A 98 5.75 -17.20 -3.71
C ILE A 98 7.06 -16.46 -3.98
N LEU A 99 7.22 -15.26 -3.45
CA LEU A 99 8.42 -14.45 -3.68
C LEU A 99 9.68 -15.07 -3.05
N VAL A 100 9.57 -15.59 -1.83
CA VAL A 100 10.69 -16.28 -1.16
C VAL A 100 11.06 -17.55 -1.90
N PHE A 101 10.07 -18.32 -2.38
CA PHE A 101 10.31 -19.50 -3.20
C PHE A 101 11.08 -19.14 -4.48
N TYR A 102 10.59 -18.16 -5.24
CA TYR A 102 11.28 -17.71 -6.46
C TYR A 102 12.70 -17.21 -6.16
N TYR A 103 12.88 -16.43 -5.12
CA TYR A 103 14.20 -15.94 -4.70
C TYR A 103 15.16 -17.09 -4.36
N SER A 104 14.67 -18.13 -3.68
CA SER A 104 15.49 -19.28 -3.28
C SER A 104 15.92 -20.18 -4.44
N PHE A 105 15.07 -20.34 -5.45
CA PHE A 105 15.33 -21.28 -6.56
C PHE A 105 15.94 -20.59 -7.79
N PHE A 106 15.74 -19.30 -7.98
CA PHE A 106 16.16 -18.54 -9.17
C PHE A 106 17.09 -17.36 -8.84
N ASN A 107 17.85 -17.48 -7.73
CA ASN A 107 18.70 -16.39 -7.22
C ASN A 107 19.64 -15.81 -8.31
N ASP A 108 20.33 -16.68 -9.07
CA ASP A 108 21.28 -16.24 -10.10
C ASP A 108 20.60 -15.39 -11.21
N ALA A 109 19.41 -15.81 -11.64
CA ALA A 109 18.65 -15.06 -12.65
C ALA A 109 18.10 -13.76 -12.08
N ILE A 110 17.66 -13.75 -10.82
CA ILE A 110 17.10 -12.58 -10.14
C ILE A 110 18.21 -11.56 -9.86
N SER A 111 19.38 -12.00 -9.40
CA SER A 111 20.51 -11.11 -9.09
C SER A 111 21.00 -10.32 -10.30
N ASN A 112 20.82 -10.87 -11.51
CA ASN A 112 21.20 -10.21 -12.77
C ASN A 112 20.05 -9.43 -13.45
N SER A 113 18.85 -9.40 -12.86
CA SER A 113 17.65 -8.86 -13.51
C SER A 113 17.23 -7.46 -13.05
N GLY A 114 17.94 -6.86 -12.07
CA GLY A 114 17.51 -5.62 -11.40
C GLY A 114 16.34 -5.79 -10.41
N TYR A 115 15.74 -6.98 -10.32
CA TYR A 115 14.66 -7.28 -9.36
C TYR A 115 15.14 -7.84 -8.03
N ASN A 116 16.46 -7.94 -7.81
CA ASN A 116 17.03 -8.51 -6.60
C ASN A 116 16.48 -7.83 -5.32
N LEU A 117 16.46 -6.49 -5.33
CA LEU A 117 15.95 -5.69 -4.22
C LEU A 117 14.48 -6.01 -3.91
N PHE A 118 13.65 -6.17 -4.95
CA PHE A 118 12.24 -6.51 -4.81
C PHE A 118 12.04 -7.88 -4.18
N PHE A 119 12.65 -8.92 -4.70
CA PHE A 119 12.48 -10.28 -4.18
C PHE A 119 13.04 -10.44 -2.76
N LYS A 120 14.13 -9.71 -2.43
CA LYS A 120 14.76 -9.75 -1.11
C LYS A 120 13.92 -9.07 -0.03
N TRP A 121 13.40 -7.86 -0.29
CA TRP A 121 12.84 -7.00 0.74
C TRP A 121 11.32 -6.88 0.72
N TYR A 122 10.69 -7.05 -0.44
CA TYR A 122 9.24 -6.89 -0.54
C TYR A 122 8.44 -7.90 0.29
N PRO A 123 8.84 -9.19 0.45
CA PRO A 123 8.12 -10.09 1.34
C PRO A 123 7.96 -9.52 2.76
N LEU A 124 9.02 -8.92 3.32
CA LEU A 124 8.96 -8.26 4.63
C LEU A 124 8.11 -7.00 4.59
N LEU A 125 8.31 -6.14 3.58
CA LEU A 125 7.52 -4.92 3.39
C LEU A 125 6.02 -5.24 3.32
N ALA A 126 5.64 -6.33 2.68
CA ALA A 126 4.27 -6.76 2.54
C ALA A 126 3.56 -7.04 3.89
N PHE A 127 4.28 -7.57 4.88
CA PHE A 127 3.75 -7.71 6.24
C PHE A 127 3.71 -6.36 6.97
N LEU A 128 4.78 -5.59 6.86
CA LEU A 128 4.90 -4.33 7.59
C LEU A 128 3.89 -3.27 7.13
N ASN A 129 3.49 -3.30 5.87
CA ASN A 129 2.52 -2.33 5.35
C ASN A 129 1.05 -2.78 5.47
N LEU A 130 0.77 -4.04 5.84
CA LEU A 130 -0.59 -4.58 5.91
C LEU A 130 -1.50 -3.82 6.88
N PRO A 131 -1.09 -3.52 8.14
CA PRO A 131 -1.99 -2.86 9.10
C PRO A 131 -2.40 -1.44 8.65
N TRP A 132 -1.47 -0.61 8.22
CA TRP A 132 -1.82 0.75 7.83
C TRP A 132 -2.62 0.79 6.51
N ASN A 133 -2.39 -0.15 5.58
CA ASN A 133 -3.24 -0.29 4.39
C ASN A 133 -4.67 -0.70 4.75
N ASN A 134 -4.84 -1.65 5.67
CA ASN A 134 -6.16 -2.00 6.20
C ASN A 134 -6.83 -0.78 6.86
N ALA A 135 -6.08 -0.01 7.66
CA ALA A 135 -6.58 1.22 8.28
C ALA A 135 -7.11 2.21 7.25
N LEU A 136 -6.38 2.43 6.16
CA LEU A 136 -6.83 3.35 5.09
C LEU A 136 -8.21 2.96 4.55
N VAL A 137 -8.45 1.66 4.32
CA VAL A 137 -9.73 1.19 3.75
C VAL A 137 -10.87 1.32 4.74
N VAL A 138 -10.66 0.96 6.01
CA VAL A 138 -11.65 1.12 7.08
C VAL A 138 -12.00 2.59 7.28
N LEU A 139 -10.99 3.46 7.35
CA LEU A 139 -11.18 4.90 7.50
C LEU A 139 -11.86 5.53 6.27
N GLN A 140 -11.57 5.02 5.07
CA GLN A 140 -12.22 5.47 3.84
C GLN A 140 -13.71 5.10 3.83
N ALA A 141 -14.06 3.90 4.26
CA ALA A 141 -15.46 3.48 4.41
C ALA A 141 -16.21 4.35 5.45
N ASP A 142 -15.52 4.78 6.49
CA ASP A 142 -16.03 5.66 7.53
C ASP A 142 -15.99 7.16 7.16
N GLN A 143 -15.46 7.51 5.99
CA GLN A 143 -15.26 8.90 5.53
C GLN A 143 -14.39 9.73 6.49
N LYS A 144 -13.46 9.11 7.24
CA LYS A 144 -12.56 9.77 8.17
C LYS A 144 -11.28 10.25 7.45
N TYR A 145 -11.44 11.22 6.56
CA TYR A 145 -10.36 11.72 5.69
C TYR A 145 -9.23 12.41 6.45
N ASP A 146 -9.53 13.02 7.60
CA ASP A 146 -8.55 13.59 8.53
C ASP A 146 -7.54 12.54 8.99
N LYS A 147 -8.00 11.36 9.40
CA LYS A 147 -7.16 10.24 9.83
C LYS A 147 -6.38 9.60 8.69
N ILE A 148 -6.99 9.50 7.50
CA ILE A 148 -6.31 9.07 6.28
C ILE A 148 -5.14 10.01 5.98
N LEU A 149 -5.36 11.32 6.09
CA LEU A 149 -4.32 12.32 5.88
C LEU A 149 -3.17 12.15 6.88
N ILE A 150 -3.46 11.91 8.16
CA ILE A 150 -2.44 11.67 9.19
C ILE A 150 -1.57 10.45 8.81
N ILE A 151 -2.18 9.30 8.51
CA ILE A 151 -1.45 8.07 8.14
C ILE A 151 -0.55 8.32 6.92
N LYS A 152 -1.13 8.87 5.86
CA LYS A 152 -0.39 9.14 4.63
C LYS A 152 0.73 10.16 4.83
N SER A 153 0.49 11.21 5.63
CA SER A 153 1.51 12.22 5.93
C SER A 153 2.65 11.65 6.76
N ILE A 154 2.38 10.78 7.72
CA ILE A 154 3.43 10.07 8.46
C ILE A 154 4.26 9.23 7.48
N ASN A 155 3.63 8.39 6.68
CA ASN A 155 4.35 7.50 5.78
C ASN A 155 5.16 8.26 4.72
N SER A 156 4.49 9.10 3.92
CA SER A 156 5.14 9.84 2.83
C SER A 156 6.06 10.95 3.34
N GLY A 157 5.68 11.63 4.42
CA GLY A 157 6.47 12.71 5.01
C GLY A 157 7.78 12.22 5.61
N LEU A 158 7.74 11.13 6.39
CA LEU A 158 8.96 10.55 6.95
C LEU A 158 9.89 10.03 5.85
N PHE A 159 9.33 9.38 4.81
CA PHE A 159 10.16 8.91 3.71
C PHE A 159 10.79 10.10 2.94
N PHE A 160 10.04 11.16 2.69
CA PHE A 160 10.56 12.36 2.07
C PHE A 160 11.69 13.00 2.90
N LEU A 161 11.58 13.02 4.24
CA LEU A 161 12.64 13.48 5.13
C LEU A 161 13.90 12.61 5.01
N VAL A 162 13.77 11.29 4.92
CA VAL A 162 14.91 10.38 4.67
C VAL A 162 15.57 10.72 3.35
N VAL A 163 14.79 10.93 2.29
CA VAL A 163 15.33 11.31 0.97
C VAL A 163 16.04 12.67 1.01
N LEU A 164 15.53 13.64 1.78
CA LEU A 164 16.22 14.92 1.99
C LEU A 164 17.55 14.74 2.71
N VAL A 165 17.59 13.89 3.75
CA VAL A 165 18.83 13.57 4.47
C VAL A 165 19.84 12.89 3.55
N HIS A 166 19.38 11.92 2.74
CA HIS A 166 20.22 11.29 1.73
C HIS A 166 20.79 12.29 0.74
N PHE A 167 19.96 13.19 0.23
CA PHE A 167 20.37 14.13 -0.83
C PHE A 167 21.32 15.23 -0.33
N PHE A 168 21.13 15.74 0.89
CA PHE A 168 21.87 16.92 1.37
C PHE A 168 22.96 16.62 2.38
N PHE A 169 22.91 15.48 3.08
CA PHE A 169 23.76 15.28 4.26
C PHE A 169 24.56 13.96 4.26
N ILE A 170 23.96 12.84 3.87
CA ILE A 170 24.55 11.51 4.02
C ILE A 170 24.21 10.67 2.80
N GLU A 171 25.20 10.31 2.00
CA GLU A 171 24.99 9.34 0.92
C GLU A 171 24.60 7.98 1.52
N MET A 172 23.41 7.52 1.23
CA MET A 172 22.87 6.23 1.67
C MET A 172 22.91 5.23 0.53
N GLU A 173 23.28 4.00 0.83
CA GLU A 173 23.15 2.90 -0.11
C GLU A 173 21.67 2.54 -0.35
N LEU A 174 21.41 1.87 -1.46
CA LEU A 174 20.04 1.47 -1.83
C LEU A 174 19.38 0.58 -0.77
N ASN A 175 20.14 -0.35 -0.17
CA ASN A 175 19.64 -1.17 0.94
C ASN A 175 19.26 -0.34 2.17
N GLU A 176 19.99 0.72 2.48
CA GLU A 176 19.69 1.61 3.61
C GLU A 176 18.41 2.40 3.39
N LEU A 177 18.18 2.88 2.15
CA LEU A 177 16.92 3.51 1.75
C LEU A 177 15.73 2.55 1.90
N VAL A 178 15.89 1.28 1.52
CA VAL A 178 14.85 0.26 1.72
C VAL A 178 14.63 -0.03 3.20
N ILE A 179 15.69 -0.17 3.99
CA ILE A 179 15.56 -0.37 5.45
C ILE A 179 14.82 0.82 6.08
N ALA A 180 15.15 2.05 5.70
CA ALA A 180 14.41 3.24 6.15
C ALA A 180 12.92 3.15 5.78
N LEU A 181 12.60 2.73 4.56
CA LEU A 181 11.22 2.50 4.12
C LEU A 181 10.51 1.43 4.97
N LEU A 182 11.19 0.33 5.30
CA LEU A 182 10.64 -0.73 6.18
C LEU A 182 10.36 -0.18 7.59
N ILE A 183 11.28 0.59 8.15
CA ILE A 183 11.11 1.23 9.48
C ILE A 183 9.90 2.18 9.44
N ILE A 184 9.77 3.00 8.40
CA ILE A 184 8.66 3.94 8.26
C ILE A 184 7.32 3.20 8.14
N ASN A 185 7.27 2.12 7.36
CA ASN A 185 6.06 1.30 7.25
C ASN A 185 5.72 0.63 8.60
N THR A 186 6.73 0.22 9.36
CA THR A 186 6.54 -0.32 10.71
C THR A 186 5.95 0.74 11.64
N ILE A 187 6.52 1.95 11.68
CA ILE A 187 6.01 3.06 12.49
C ILE A 187 4.56 3.38 12.10
N THR A 188 4.29 3.51 10.82
CA THR A 188 2.94 3.85 10.32
C THR A 188 1.92 2.76 10.70
N SER A 189 2.32 1.50 10.62
CA SER A 189 1.49 0.37 11.02
C SER A 189 1.27 0.31 12.52
N LEU A 190 2.30 0.54 13.33
CA LEU A 190 2.17 0.61 14.79
C LEU A 190 1.22 1.75 15.21
N VAL A 191 1.31 2.91 14.58
CA VAL A 191 0.35 4.01 14.81
C VAL A 191 -1.07 3.56 14.47
N SER A 192 -1.27 2.88 13.35
CA SER A 192 -2.59 2.39 12.92
C SER A 192 -3.17 1.34 13.89
N ILE A 193 -2.33 0.44 14.40
CA ILE A 193 -2.72 -0.59 15.37
C ILE A 193 -3.05 0.03 16.74
N THR A 194 -2.17 0.89 17.25
CA THR A 194 -2.35 1.48 18.59
C THR A 194 -3.57 2.38 18.67
N LEU A 195 -3.93 3.03 17.55
CA LEU A 195 -5.15 3.83 17.44
C LEU A 195 -6.39 3.00 17.08
N GLY A 196 -6.23 1.70 16.86
CA GLY A 196 -7.32 0.77 16.55
C GLY A 196 -7.99 1.03 15.21
N TRP A 197 -7.26 1.61 14.24
CA TRP A 197 -7.80 1.96 12.93
C TRP A 197 -7.75 0.82 11.92
N ASP A 198 -6.83 -0.12 12.11
CA ASP A 198 -6.51 -1.20 11.17
C ASP A 198 -7.50 -2.37 11.19
N GLY A 199 -8.28 -2.51 12.26
CA GLY A 199 -9.28 -3.56 12.41
C GLY A 199 -8.73 -4.95 12.72
N THR A 200 -7.43 -5.13 12.94
CA THR A 200 -6.83 -6.45 13.24
C THR A 200 -7.41 -7.12 14.46
N LYS A 201 -7.90 -6.35 15.45
CA LYS A 201 -8.59 -6.87 16.63
C LYS A 201 -9.85 -7.70 16.32
N TYR A 202 -10.41 -7.52 15.13
CA TYR A 202 -11.62 -8.21 14.69
C TYR A 202 -11.35 -9.46 13.84
N ILE A 203 -10.10 -9.82 13.62
CA ILE A 203 -9.71 -10.93 12.73
C ILE A 203 -10.33 -12.28 13.16
N THR A 204 -10.49 -12.47 14.48
CA THR A 204 -11.12 -13.68 15.06
C THR A 204 -12.64 -13.72 14.86
N GLN A 205 -13.24 -12.62 14.45
CA GLN A 205 -14.68 -12.49 14.19
C GLN A 205 -15.02 -12.59 12.71
N ALA A 206 -14.02 -12.86 11.87
CA ALA A 206 -14.22 -13.15 10.46
C ALA A 206 -15.18 -14.35 10.28
N SER A 207 -16.10 -14.24 9.32
CA SER A 207 -17.04 -15.32 9.03
C SER A 207 -16.84 -15.88 7.62
N SER A 208 -17.13 -17.17 7.45
CA SER A 208 -17.00 -17.83 6.14
C SER A 208 -17.90 -17.16 5.08
N ASP A 209 -19.11 -16.76 5.46
CA ASP A 209 -20.06 -16.14 4.53
C ASP A 209 -19.61 -14.74 4.12
N THR A 210 -19.07 -13.96 5.07
CA THR A 210 -18.51 -12.64 4.79
C THR A 210 -17.26 -12.75 3.93
N ASN A 211 -16.39 -13.74 4.19
CA ASN A 211 -15.21 -14.02 3.35
C ASN A 211 -15.64 -14.32 1.91
N LYS A 212 -16.63 -15.21 1.71
CA LYS A 212 -17.16 -15.54 0.38
C LYS A 212 -17.75 -14.32 -0.32
N THR A 213 -18.47 -13.48 0.41
CA THR A 213 -19.07 -12.25 -0.13
C THR A 213 -17.99 -11.29 -0.62
N LEU A 214 -16.97 -11.01 0.19
CA LEU A 214 -15.86 -10.15 -0.18
C LEU A 214 -15.08 -10.71 -1.37
N LEU A 215 -14.71 -12.00 -1.34
CA LEU A 215 -13.96 -12.64 -2.42
C LEU A 215 -14.75 -12.70 -3.73
N ASN A 216 -16.06 -13.02 -3.67
CA ASN A 216 -16.91 -13.06 -4.85
C ASN A 216 -17.07 -11.69 -5.51
N PHE A 217 -17.18 -10.63 -4.72
CA PHE A 217 -17.21 -9.27 -5.24
C PHE A 217 -15.83 -8.86 -5.76
N GLY A 218 -14.79 -9.18 -4.99
CA GLY A 218 -13.42 -8.78 -5.27
C GLY A 218 -12.85 -9.34 -6.57
N LYS A 219 -13.19 -10.57 -6.95
CA LYS A 219 -12.72 -11.13 -8.22
C LYS A 219 -13.09 -10.25 -9.43
N TYR A 220 -14.31 -9.72 -9.47
CA TYR A 220 -14.74 -8.85 -10.57
C TYR A 220 -14.06 -7.48 -10.53
N THR A 221 -13.94 -6.87 -9.35
CA THR A 221 -13.28 -5.57 -9.19
C THR A 221 -11.79 -5.65 -9.49
N THR A 222 -11.12 -6.74 -9.10
CA THR A 222 -9.70 -6.96 -9.40
C THR A 222 -9.48 -7.10 -10.91
N PHE A 223 -10.28 -7.88 -11.61
CA PHE A 223 -10.18 -7.99 -13.08
C PHE A 223 -10.41 -6.63 -13.77
N THR A 224 -11.36 -5.84 -13.30
CA THR A 224 -11.60 -4.49 -13.83
C THR A 224 -10.41 -3.57 -13.59
N LEU A 225 -9.80 -3.60 -12.38
CA LEU A 225 -8.61 -2.82 -12.05
C LEU A 225 -7.39 -3.22 -12.90
N ILE A 226 -7.16 -4.52 -13.09
CA ILE A 226 -6.09 -5.03 -13.96
C ILE A 226 -6.32 -4.55 -15.40
N GLY A 227 -7.54 -4.73 -15.93
CA GLY A 227 -7.87 -4.30 -17.28
C GLY A 227 -7.66 -2.79 -17.48
N THR A 228 -8.09 -1.97 -16.53
CA THR A 228 -7.92 -0.51 -16.59
C THR A 228 -6.45 -0.11 -16.53
N ASN A 229 -5.64 -0.77 -15.69
CA ASN A 229 -4.21 -0.48 -15.61
C ASN A 229 -3.45 -0.96 -16.84
N LEU A 230 -3.79 -2.13 -17.39
CA LEU A 230 -3.21 -2.62 -18.64
C LEU A 230 -3.53 -1.68 -19.81
N LEU A 231 -4.77 -1.17 -19.90
CA LEU A 231 -5.15 -0.19 -20.93
C LEU A 231 -4.36 1.11 -20.78
N ARG A 232 -4.17 1.61 -19.56
CA ARG A 232 -3.35 2.82 -19.31
C ARG A 232 -1.86 2.60 -19.65
N SER A 233 -1.36 1.38 -19.43
CA SER A 233 0.03 1.03 -19.74
C SER A 233 0.22 0.69 -21.22
N ALA A 234 -0.83 0.31 -21.94
CA ALA A 234 -0.77 -0.04 -23.35
C ALA A 234 -0.29 1.12 -24.22
N ASP A 235 -0.71 2.35 -23.92
CA ASP A 235 -0.24 3.54 -24.64
C ASP A 235 1.27 3.73 -24.49
N THR A 236 1.82 3.44 -23.30
CA THR A 236 3.27 3.51 -23.04
C THR A 236 4.03 2.37 -23.75
N LEU A 237 3.43 1.17 -23.82
CA LEU A 237 4.03 0.00 -24.47
C LEU A 237 3.98 0.07 -26.01
N ILE A 238 3.02 0.80 -26.59
CA ILE A 238 2.89 0.94 -28.05
C ILE A 238 3.77 2.07 -28.59
N ILE A 239 4.10 3.06 -27.76
CA ILE A 239 4.89 4.24 -28.16
C ILE A 239 6.41 4.03 -27.93
N SER A 240 6.79 3.03 -27.11
CA SER A 240 8.20 2.65 -26.88
C SER A 240 8.69 1.63 -27.87
#